data_92fc9a98fc71ccbe041c923ee0ca87e4
#
_entry.id   92fc9a98fc71ccbe041c923ee0ca87e4
#
_cell.length_a   1.000
_cell.length_b   1.000
_cell.length_c   1.000
_cell.angle_alpha   90.00
_cell.angle_beta   90.00
_cell.angle_gamma   90.00
#
_symmetry.space_group_name_H-M   'P 1'
#
loop_
_entity.id
_entity.type
_entity.pdbx_description
1 polymer ?
#
loop_
_entity_poly.entity_id
_entity_poly.type
_entity_poly.pdbx_seq_one_letter_code
_entity_poly.pdbx_strand_id
1 'polypeptide(L)'
;AVSDTDSFSGEIHINSVLIVVCTAMLAFLILIAMAAIRIVSRIHLLRSSSVDEVKLMKMYSYLEKLLACLGYKREPGIDYEEYILEITAQDANLKNMGLEKAVQTILAVRFGNVKCVDKADITGIINTIRQVRSYALKKARGLKKLVVCLI
;
A
#
# COMPACT_ATOMS: atom_id res chain seq x y z
N ALA A 1 -14.50 59.41 -30.07
CA ALA A 1 -13.91 58.05 -30.20
C ALA A 1 -13.34 57.67 -28.87
N VAL A 2 -14.07 56.94 -28.05
CA VAL A 2 -13.61 56.32 -26.80
C VAL A 2 -13.54 54.83 -27.06
N SER A 3 -12.38 54.29 -26.87
CA SER A 3 -11.93 52.95 -27.23
C SER A 3 -12.59 51.85 -26.40
N ASP A 4 -13.27 50.92 -27.06
CA ASP A 4 -13.79 49.64 -26.55
C ASP A 4 -12.70 48.56 -26.40
N THR A 5 -11.54 48.88 -25.85
CA THR A 5 -10.44 47.93 -25.71
C THR A 5 -10.37 47.23 -24.35
N ASP A 6 -11.13 47.69 -23.35
CA ASP A 6 -11.01 47.13 -21.98
C ASP A 6 -11.92 45.91 -21.70
N SER A 7 -12.97 45.67 -22.53
CA SER A 7 -13.83 44.53 -22.30
C SER A 7 -13.27 43.18 -22.81
N PHE A 8 -12.40 43.22 -23.82
CA PHE A 8 -11.84 42.01 -24.45
C PHE A 8 -10.77 41.30 -23.61
N SER A 9 -9.99 42.03 -22.80
CA SER A 9 -8.96 41.47 -21.93
C SER A 9 -9.54 40.75 -20.69
N GLY A 10 -10.71 41.20 -20.23
CA GLY A 10 -11.40 40.59 -19.08
C GLY A 10 -11.98 39.20 -19.39
N GLU A 11 -12.55 39.02 -20.56
CA GLU A 11 -13.14 37.75 -20.99
C GLU A 11 -12.07 36.66 -21.20
N ILE A 12 -10.92 36.98 -21.75
CA ILE A 12 -9.81 36.05 -21.94
C ILE A 12 -9.25 35.59 -20.60
N HIS A 13 -9.17 36.48 -19.62
CA HIS A 13 -8.68 36.16 -18.28
C HIS A 13 -9.63 35.25 -17.51
N ILE A 14 -10.94 35.48 -17.60
CA ILE A 14 -11.96 34.64 -16.94
C ILE A 14 -11.98 33.25 -17.57
N ASN A 15 -11.88 33.11 -18.88
CA ASN A 15 -11.84 31.82 -19.55
C ASN A 15 -10.57 31.02 -19.19
N SER A 16 -9.42 31.65 -19.08
CA SER A 16 -8.16 30.96 -18.69
C SER A 16 -8.21 30.47 -17.25
N VAL A 17 -8.74 31.25 -16.32
CA VAL A 17 -8.91 30.85 -14.91
C VAL A 17 -9.91 29.68 -14.81
N LEU A 18 -11.01 29.74 -15.55
CA LEU A 18 -12.00 28.66 -15.57
C LEU A 18 -11.39 27.33 -16.06
N ILE A 19 -10.58 27.38 -17.13
CA ILE A 19 -9.88 26.19 -17.66
C ILE A 19 -8.93 25.60 -16.61
N VAL A 20 -8.14 26.45 -15.94
CA VAL A 20 -7.22 26.01 -14.90
C VAL A 20 -7.97 25.35 -13.72
N VAL A 21 -9.08 25.94 -13.28
CA VAL A 21 -9.90 25.38 -12.20
C VAL A 21 -10.51 24.04 -12.63
N CYS A 22 -11.05 23.95 -13.84
CA CYS A 22 -11.64 22.70 -14.34
C CYS A 22 -10.58 21.58 -14.48
N THR A 23 -9.39 21.88 -14.98
CA THR A 23 -8.30 20.90 -15.08
C THR A 23 -7.79 20.46 -13.70
N ALA A 24 -7.69 21.35 -12.73
CA ALA A 24 -7.34 21.01 -11.36
C ALA A 24 -8.39 20.11 -10.70
N MET A 25 -9.68 20.40 -10.88
CA MET A 25 -10.78 19.56 -10.38
C MET A 25 -10.77 18.17 -11.01
N LEU A 26 -10.54 18.08 -12.31
CA LEU A 26 -10.44 16.80 -13.02
C LEU A 26 -9.25 15.97 -12.50
N ALA A 27 -8.09 16.58 -12.34
CA ALA A 27 -6.91 15.91 -11.78
C ALA A 27 -7.17 15.40 -10.36
N PHE A 28 -7.84 16.17 -9.52
CA PHE A 28 -8.22 15.78 -8.17
C PHE A 28 -9.20 14.60 -8.16
N LEU A 29 -10.20 14.60 -9.04
CA LEU A 29 -11.13 13.46 -9.20
C LEU A 29 -10.42 12.19 -9.63
N ILE A 30 -9.46 12.28 -10.55
CA ILE A 30 -8.65 11.14 -10.99
C ILE A 30 -7.84 10.57 -9.81
N LEU A 31 -7.22 11.42 -8.99
CA LEU A 31 -6.48 10.99 -7.81
C LEU A 31 -7.38 10.27 -6.78
N ILE A 32 -8.59 10.79 -6.55
CA ILE A 32 -9.57 10.14 -5.66
C ILE A 32 -9.99 8.77 -6.22
N ALA A 33 -10.28 8.70 -7.52
CA ALA A 33 -10.66 7.44 -8.17
C ALA A 33 -9.53 6.39 -8.07
N MET A 34 -8.29 6.78 -8.33
CA MET A 34 -7.13 5.89 -8.16
C MET A 34 -6.94 5.42 -6.72
N ALA A 35 -7.13 6.30 -5.74
CA ALA A 35 -7.07 5.93 -4.32
C ALA A 35 -8.20 4.94 -3.95
N ALA A 36 -9.42 5.18 -4.43
CA ALA A 36 -10.57 4.30 -4.21
C ALA A 36 -10.34 2.90 -4.81
N ILE A 37 -9.86 2.81 -6.04
CA ILE A 37 -9.53 1.53 -6.70
C ILE A 37 -8.49 0.76 -5.90
N ARG A 38 -7.44 1.42 -5.40
CA ARG A 38 -6.42 0.78 -4.55
C ARG A 38 -7.00 0.24 -3.25
N ILE A 39 -7.87 1.01 -2.59
CA ILE A 39 -8.53 0.59 -1.34
C ILE A 39 -9.43 -0.63 -1.59
N VAL A 40 -10.26 -0.60 -2.64
CA VAL A 40 -11.15 -1.72 -3.01
C VAL A 40 -10.35 -2.98 -3.35
N SER A 41 -9.30 -2.86 -4.16
CA SER A 41 -8.42 -3.99 -4.52
C SER A 41 -7.79 -4.63 -3.28
N ARG A 42 -7.42 -3.82 -2.29
CA ARG A 42 -6.87 -4.30 -1.02
C ARG A 42 -7.90 -5.04 -0.18
N ILE A 43 -9.11 -4.50 -0.05
CA ILE A 43 -10.20 -5.16 0.67
C ILE A 43 -10.51 -6.50 0.03
N HIS A 44 -10.56 -6.56 -1.29
CA HIS A 44 -10.77 -7.80 -2.04
C HIS A 44 -9.64 -8.82 -1.81
N LEU A 45 -8.39 -8.37 -1.78
CA LEU A 45 -7.23 -9.23 -1.51
C LEU A 45 -7.33 -9.91 -0.13
N LEU A 46 -7.76 -9.16 0.89
CA LEU A 46 -7.88 -9.67 2.26
C LEU A 46 -9.17 -10.44 2.53
N ARG A 47 -10.20 -10.31 1.68
CA ARG A 47 -11.52 -10.90 1.90
C ARG A 47 -11.76 -12.20 1.11
N SER A 48 -11.08 -12.42 0.00
CA SER A 48 -11.29 -13.59 -0.84
C SER A 48 -10.77 -14.85 -0.15
N SER A 49 -11.59 -15.90 -0.10
CA SER A 49 -11.30 -17.18 0.57
C SER A 49 -10.51 -18.18 -0.31
N SER A 50 -10.41 -17.97 -1.62
CA SER A 50 -9.54 -18.77 -2.49
C SER A 50 -8.13 -18.22 -2.48
N VAL A 51 -7.16 -19.06 -2.17
CA VAL A 51 -5.77 -18.63 -2.06
C VAL A 51 -4.93 -19.35 -3.09
N ASP A 52 -4.65 -18.63 -4.17
CA ASP A 52 -3.66 -19.00 -5.16
C ASP A 52 -2.28 -18.48 -4.76
N GLU A 53 -1.22 -19.11 -5.24
CA GLU A 53 0.18 -18.67 -5.06
C GLU A 53 0.34 -17.17 -5.40
N VAL A 54 -0.27 -16.71 -6.49
CA VAL A 54 -0.25 -15.30 -6.92
C VAL A 54 -0.80 -14.37 -5.84
N LYS A 55 -1.83 -14.79 -5.12
CA LYS A 55 -2.41 -14.00 -4.04
C LYS A 55 -1.50 -13.93 -2.82
N LEU A 56 -0.87 -15.04 -2.45
CA LEU A 56 0.12 -15.07 -1.36
C LEU A 56 1.30 -14.16 -1.67
N MET A 57 1.78 -14.14 -2.92
CA MET A 57 2.84 -13.24 -3.36
C MET A 57 2.43 -11.77 -3.32
N LYS A 58 1.17 -11.44 -3.64
CA LYS A 58 0.64 -10.08 -3.47
C LYS A 58 0.57 -9.69 -1.99
N MET A 59 0.17 -10.61 -1.11
CA MET A 59 0.18 -10.39 0.34
C MET A 59 1.59 -10.15 0.87
N TYR A 60 2.58 -10.92 0.38
CA TYR A 60 3.98 -10.71 0.73
C TYR A 60 4.47 -9.34 0.26
N SER A 61 4.25 -8.99 -1.00
CA SER A 61 4.64 -7.68 -1.55
C SER A 61 4.00 -6.51 -0.78
N TYR A 62 2.76 -6.70 -0.32
CA TYR A 62 2.09 -5.72 0.53
C TYR A 62 2.76 -5.60 1.91
N LEU A 63 3.11 -6.73 2.52
CA LEU A 63 3.83 -6.77 3.79
C LEU A 63 5.21 -6.10 3.69
N GLU A 64 5.97 -6.39 2.63
CA GLU A 64 7.26 -5.78 2.36
C GLU A 64 7.17 -4.25 2.25
N LYS A 65 6.13 -3.73 1.60
CA LYS A 65 5.87 -2.29 1.53
C LYS A 65 5.56 -1.68 2.90
N LEU A 66 4.80 -2.37 3.74
CA LEU A 66 4.53 -1.92 5.11
C LEU A 66 5.81 -1.88 5.95
N LEU A 67 6.68 -2.90 5.84
CA LEU A 67 7.98 -2.93 6.51
C LEU A 67 8.90 -1.81 6.01
N ALA A 68 8.92 -1.54 4.71
CA ALA A 68 9.65 -0.40 4.15
C ALA A 68 9.16 0.95 4.70
N CYS A 69 7.86 1.13 4.94
CA CYS A 69 7.31 2.33 5.60
C CYS A 69 7.77 2.46 7.05
N LEU A 70 8.02 1.35 7.74
CA LEU A 70 8.59 1.32 9.09
C LEU A 70 10.10 1.62 9.11
N GLY A 71 10.75 1.64 7.95
CA GLY A 71 12.18 1.88 7.78
C GLY A 71 12.99 0.60 7.49
N TYR A 72 12.34 -0.56 7.48
CA TYR A 72 12.96 -1.84 7.16
C TYR A 72 12.86 -2.08 5.66
N LYS A 73 13.90 -1.76 4.92
CA LYS A 73 13.96 -1.96 3.47
C LYS A 73 14.92 -3.10 3.16
N ARG A 74 14.43 -4.11 2.43
CA ARG A 74 15.27 -5.22 2.01
C ARG A 74 16.28 -4.75 0.96
N GLU A 75 17.54 -5.08 1.17
CA GLU A 75 18.59 -4.84 0.18
C GLU A 75 18.54 -5.91 -0.93
N PRO A 76 18.91 -5.53 -2.16
CA PRO A 76 19.00 -6.50 -3.26
C PRO A 76 20.04 -7.59 -2.93
N GLY A 77 19.64 -8.86 -3.07
CA GLY A 77 20.53 -9.99 -2.83
C GLY A 77 20.39 -10.63 -1.45
N ILE A 78 19.76 -9.98 -0.47
CA ILE A 78 19.47 -10.60 0.83
C ILE A 78 18.29 -11.57 0.68
N ASP A 79 18.44 -12.77 1.22
CA ASP A 79 17.36 -13.75 1.25
C ASP A 79 16.17 -13.29 2.08
N TYR A 80 14.99 -13.79 1.73
CA TYR A 80 13.73 -13.40 2.39
C TYR A 80 13.69 -13.80 3.87
N GLU A 81 14.22 -14.99 4.21
CA GLU A 81 14.25 -15.48 5.59
C GLU A 81 15.22 -14.68 6.42
N GLU A 82 16.43 -14.44 5.91
CA GLU A 82 17.46 -13.64 6.58
C GLU A 82 16.95 -12.22 6.88
N TYR A 83 16.33 -11.58 5.89
CA TYR A 83 15.73 -10.26 6.05
C TYR A 83 14.68 -10.21 7.17
N ILE A 84 13.80 -11.22 7.25
CA ILE A 84 12.77 -11.26 8.29
C ILE A 84 13.34 -11.55 9.67
N LEU A 85 14.34 -12.43 9.76
CA LEU A 85 15.03 -12.71 11.02
C LEU A 85 15.74 -11.47 11.55
N GLU A 86 16.41 -10.72 10.69
CA GLU A 86 17.06 -9.46 11.06
C GLU A 86 16.05 -8.43 11.61
N ILE A 87 14.92 -8.23 10.93
CA ILE A 87 13.89 -7.30 11.38
C ILE A 87 13.28 -7.72 12.71
N THR A 88 12.99 -9.00 12.89
CA THR A 88 12.38 -9.50 14.12
C THR A 88 13.37 -9.51 15.30
N ALA A 89 14.65 -9.58 15.02
CA ALA A 89 15.70 -9.36 16.03
C ALA A 89 15.79 -7.88 16.46
N GLN A 90 15.56 -6.94 15.52
CA GLN A 90 15.60 -5.50 15.80
C GLN A 90 14.32 -4.97 16.46
N ASP A 91 13.15 -5.54 16.13
CA ASP A 91 11.84 -5.08 16.64
C ASP A 91 11.01 -6.24 17.21
N ALA A 92 11.06 -6.38 18.53
CA ALA A 92 10.32 -7.42 19.26
C ALA A 92 8.80 -7.36 19.03
N ASN A 93 8.23 -6.20 18.70
CA ASN A 93 6.82 -6.11 18.40
C ASN A 93 6.47 -6.86 17.10
N LEU A 94 7.33 -6.76 16.07
CA LEU A 94 7.14 -7.49 14.81
C LEU A 94 7.28 -9.00 15.02
N LYS A 95 8.21 -9.43 15.87
CA LYS A 95 8.31 -10.83 16.26
C LYS A 95 7.03 -11.35 16.92
N ASN A 96 6.50 -10.60 17.89
CA ASN A 96 5.28 -10.97 18.61
C ASN A 96 4.01 -10.99 17.73
N MET A 97 4.02 -10.31 16.58
CA MET A 97 2.95 -10.33 15.60
C MET A 97 2.96 -11.59 14.69
N GLY A 98 3.93 -12.48 14.87
CA GLY A 98 4.06 -13.70 14.09
C GLY A 98 4.54 -13.48 12.66
N LEU A 99 5.35 -12.44 12.44
CA LEU A 99 5.88 -12.08 11.12
C LEU A 99 6.68 -13.21 10.49
N GLU A 100 7.55 -13.86 11.25
CA GLU A 100 8.37 -15.00 10.79
C GLU A 100 7.50 -16.13 10.26
N LYS A 101 6.53 -16.59 11.07
CA LYS A 101 5.63 -17.68 10.67
C LYS A 101 4.83 -17.33 9.42
N ALA A 102 4.31 -16.10 9.32
CA ALA A 102 3.53 -15.67 8.17
C ALA A 102 4.38 -15.70 6.89
N VAL A 103 5.61 -15.20 6.94
CA VAL A 103 6.50 -15.18 5.77
C VAL A 103 6.98 -16.58 5.41
N GLN A 104 7.37 -17.41 6.38
CA GLN A 104 7.74 -18.81 6.12
C GLN A 104 6.62 -19.60 5.43
N THR A 105 5.37 -19.41 5.86
CA THR A 105 4.21 -20.06 5.21
C THR A 105 4.07 -19.59 3.76
N ILE A 106 4.23 -18.30 3.47
CA ILE A 106 4.16 -17.77 2.10
C ILE A 106 5.29 -18.32 1.23
N LEU A 107 6.51 -18.37 1.76
CA LEU A 107 7.68 -18.87 1.04
C LEU A 107 7.60 -20.38 0.80
N ALA A 108 7.08 -21.16 1.75
CA ALA A 108 6.87 -22.60 1.59
C ALA A 108 5.97 -22.92 0.40
N VAL A 109 4.94 -22.11 0.15
CA VAL A 109 4.08 -22.25 -1.05
C VAL A 109 4.83 -21.84 -2.31
N ARG A 110 5.54 -20.72 -2.28
CA ARG A 110 6.28 -20.23 -3.44
C ARG A 110 7.33 -21.21 -3.95
N PHE A 111 8.05 -21.84 -3.04
CA PHE A 111 9.12 -22.80 -3.40
C PHE A 111 8.62 -24.25 -3.57
N GLY A 112 7.30 -24.43 -3.60
CA GLY A 112 6.68 -25.73 -3.91
C GLY A 112 6.75 -26.76 -2.79
N ASN A 113 7.16 -26.38 -1.58
CA ASN A 113 7.23 -27.27 -0.43
C ASN A 113 5.84 -27.65 0.12
N VAL A 114 4.82 -26.80 -0.15
CA VAL A 114 3.43 -26.99 0.31
C VAL A 114 2.49 -26.66 -0.85
N LYS A 115 1.68 -27.66 -1.27
CA LYS A 115 0.72 -27.47 -2.37
C LYS A 115 -0.59 -26.81 -1.93
N CYS A 116 -0.92 -26.86 -0.66
CA CYS A 116 -2.16 -26.33 -0.11
C CYS A 116 -1.88 -25.67 1.25
N VAL A 117 -2.36 -24.46 1.44
CA VAL A 117 -2.29 -23.74 2.72
C VAL A 117 -3.63 -23.89 3.42
N ASP A 118 -3.61 -24.29 4.68
CA ASP A 118 -4.82 -24.39 5.50
C ASP A 118 -5.47 -23.02 5.71
N LYS A 119 -6.80 -23.02 5.84
CA LYS A 119 -7.56 -21.78 6.12
C LYS A 119 -7.08 -21.08 7.41
N ALA A 120 -6.61 -21.85 8.38
CA ALA A 120 -6.06 -21.33 9.62
C ALA A 120 -4.78 -20.52 9.39
N ASP A 121 -3.86 -21.03 8.56
CA ASP A 121 -2.62 -20.35 8.21
C ASP A 121 -2.87 -19.08 7.40
N ILE A 122 -3.83 -19.13 6.46
CA ILE A 122 -4.24 -17.94 5.70
C ILE A 122 -4.79 -16.86 6.63
N THR A 123 -5.63 -17.25 7.58
CA THR A 123 -6.19 -16.34 8.58
C THR A 123 -5.07 -15.75 9.45
N GLY A 124 -4.07 -16.58 9.79
CA GLY A 124 -2.86 -16.16 10.49
C GLY A 124 -2.09 -15.08 9.72
N ILE A 125 -1.81 -15.30 8.43
CA ILE A 125 -1.14 -14.34 7.56
C ILE A 125 -1.91 -13.02 7.50
N ILE A 126 -3.23 -13.07 7.28
CA ILE A 126 -4.08 -11.88 7.22
C ILE A 126 -4.04 -11.10 8.53
N ASN A 127 -4.10 -11.80 9.67
CA ASN A 127 -4.04 -11.17 10.98
C ASN A 127 -2.67 -10.51 11.23
N THR A 128 -1.58 -11.17 10.87
CA THR A 128 -0.23 -10.59 10.93
C THR A 128 -0.15 -9.31 10.09
N ILE A 129 -0.64 -9.34 8.84
CA ILE A 129 -0.65 -8.16 7.97
C ILE A 129 -1.45 -7.01 8.60
N ARG A 130 -2.61 -7.28 9.21
CA ARG A 130 -3.44 -6.27 9.89
C ARG A 130 -2.72 -5.67 11.09
N GLN A 131 -2.05 -6.50 11.89
CA GLN A 131 -1.29 -6.05 13.06
C GLN A 131 -0.09 -5.19 12.65
N VAL A 132 0.71 -5.63 11.66
CA VAL A 132 1.83 -4.87 11.12
C VAL A 132 1.37 -3.54 10.55
N ARG A 133 0.24 -3.51 9.82
CA ARG A 133 -0.36 -2.27 9.32
C ARG A 133 -0.77 -1.32 10.46
N SER A 134 -1.46 -1.85 11.47
CA SER A 134 -1.85 -1.04 12.65
C SER A 134 -0.62 -0.45 13.34
N TYR A 135 0.42 -1.24 13.48
CA TYR A 135 1.70 -0.81 14.04
C TYR A 135 2.37 0.27 13.18
N ALA A 136 2.41 0.07 11.86
CA ALA A 136 2.94 1.06 10.93
C ALA A 136 2.18 2.39 11.01
N LEU A 137 0.85 2.36 11.09
CA LEU A 137 0.02 3.56 11.25
C LEU A 137 0.26 4.29 12.57
N LYS A 138 0.52 3.56 13.66
CA LYS A 138 0.85 4.16 14.97
C LYS A 138 2.25 4.79 14.97
N LYS A 139 3.23 4.14 14.34
CA LYS A 139 4.62 4.60 14.30
C LYS A 139 4.85 5.70 13.26
N ALA A 140 4.06 5.73 12.18
CA ALA A 140 4.18 6.70 11.10
C ALA A 140 3.70 8.10 11.54
N ARG A 141 4.52 9.13 11.23
CA ARG A 141 4.19 10.54 11.46
C ARG A 141 4.13 11.31 10.15
N GLY A 142 3.26 12.30 10.06
CA GLY A 142 3.15 13.19 8.90
C GLY A 142 2.83 12.46 7.59
N LEU A 143 3.54 12.80 6.53
CA LEU A 143 3.36 12.23 5.18
C LEU A 143 3.49 10.69 5.12
N LYS A 144 4.33 10.08 5.97
CA LYS A 144 4.45 8.63 6.04
C LYS A 144 3.12 7.94 6.41
N LYS A 145 2.29 8.59 7.23
CA LYS A 145 0.96 8.05 7.57
C LYS A 145 0.04 7.99 6.34
N LEU A 146 0.08 9.00 5.47
CA LEU A 146 -0.66 8.99 4.20
C LEU A 146 -0.16 7.86 3.28
N VAL A 147 1.15 7.65 3.21
CA VAL A 147 1.72 6.55 2.41
C VAL A 147 1.23 5.20 2.93
N VAL A 148 1.24 4.94 4.24
CA VAL A 148 0.71 3.69 4.83
C VAL A 148 -0.79 3.53 4.58
N CYS A 149 -1.56 4.61 4.52
CA CYS A 149 -2.98 4.56 4.18
C CYS A 149 -3.21 4.21 2.71
N LEU A 150 -2.32 4.64 1.80
CA LEU A 150 -2.43 4.45 0.34
C LEU A 150 -1.82 3.13 -0.17
N ILE A 151 -0.88 2.56 0.56
CA ILE A 151 -0.33 1.22 0.31
C ILE A 151 -1.33 0.14 0.71
#